data_f3a34632a085eed9bbd4c38f46fe5484
#
_entry.id   f3a34632a085eed9bbd4c38f46fe5484
#
_cell.length_a   1.000
_cell.length_b   1.000
_cell.length_c   1.000
_cell.angle_alpha   90.00
_cell.angle_beta   90.00
_cell.angle_gamma   90.00
#
_symmetry.space_group_name_H-M   'P 1'
#
loop_
_entity.id
_entity.type
_entity.pdbx_description
1 polymer ?
#
loop_
_entity_poly.entity_id
_entity_poly.type
_entity_poly.pdbx_seq_one_letter_code
_entity_poly.pdbx_strand_id
1 'polypeptide(L)'
;KFGRSVYLDDNRLVVGATYGQLAYFYDNLDNQNWLIKEVLSSSKRNRSFLGGYSPCSVGNLNNYYKKGGFANGRYPCSGIDMYAFVSAEDLGGNELNDIWGWTDPVTEKEIALVGLLNGISFVDVSDPSAPIVLGILPTETRSSIWRDVKVYKDHAFIVADNASNHGVQIFDLT
;
A
#
# COMPACT_ATOMS: atom_id res chain seq x y z
N LYS A 1 -7.78 -10.25 10.76
CA LYS A 1 -8.83 -9.51 10.01
C LYS A 1 -8.17 -8.86 8.81
N PHE A 2 -8.65 -9.16 7.62
CA PHE A 2 -8.11 -8.71 6.34
C PHE A 2 -8.87 -7.47 5.86
N GLY A 3 -8.15 -6.46 5.32
CA GLY A 3 -8.73 -5.39 4.53
C GLY A 3 -9.71 -4.46 5.25
N ARG A 4 -9.23 -3.50 6.03
CA ARG A 4 -10.08 -2.38 6.47
C ARG A 4 -10.20 -1.29 5.42
N SER A 5 -9.27 -1.23 4.47
CA SER A 5 -9.27 -0.21 3.43
C SER A 5 -8.94 -0.82 2.09
N VAL A 6 -9.79 -0.52 1.14
CA VAL A 6 -9.66 -0.97 -0.25
C VAL A 6 -9.91 0.24 -1.13
N TYR A 7 -8.96 0.54 -2.00
CA TYR A 7 -9.13 1.48 -3.10
C TYR A 7 -9.20 0.70 -4.41
N LEU A 8 -10.18 1.02 -5.23
CA LEU A 8 -10.40 0.43 -6.54
C LEU A 8 -10.54 1.54 -7.57
N ASP A 9 -9.67 1.58 -8.53
CA ASP A 9 -9.80 2.31 -9.78
C ASP A 9 -10.05 1.31 -10.91
N ASP A 10 -10.42 1.75 -12.11
CA ASP A 10 -10.91 0.92 -13.22
C ASP A 10 -10.12 -0.37 -13.45
N ASN A 11 -8.83 -0.39 -13.18
CA ASN A 11 -7.95 -1.56 -13.32
C ASN A 11 -6.98 -1.79 -12.15
N ARG A 12 -7.08 -1.06 -11.03
CA ARG A 12 -6.14 -1.17 -9.92
C ARG A 12 -6.84 -1.35 -8.59
N LEU A 13 -6.41 -2.32 -7.84
CA LEU A 13 -6.89 -2.59 -6.49
C LEU A 13 -5.74 -2.44 -5.51
N VAL A 14 -5.97 -1.67 -4.45
CA VAL A 14 -5.02 -1.52 -3.34
C VAL A 14 -5.68 -1.99 -2.06
N VAL A 15 -5.04 -2.89 -1.34
CA VAL A 15 -5.58 -3.46 -0.10
C VAL A 15 -4.60 -3.25 1.05
N GLY A 16 -5.03 -2.52 2.08
CA GLY A 16 -4.31 -2.38 3.34
C GLY A 16 -4.67 -3.48 4.33
N ALA A 17 -3.72 -4.07 5.01
CA ALA A 17 -3.92 -5.12 6.02
C ALA A 17 -3.51 -4.64 7.41
N THR A 18 -4.49 -4.68 8.34
CA THR A 18 -4.36 -4.33 9.75
C THR A 18 -3.58 -5.36 10.52
N TYR A 19 -2.51 -5.45 10.93
CA TYR A 19 -1.67 -6.43 11.66
C TYR A 19 -0.56 -7.07 10.84
N GLY A 20 -0.37 -6.69 9.59
CA GLY A 20 0.62 -7.34 8.74
C GLY A 20 1.48 -6.36 7.99
N GLN A 21 1.88 -5.22 8.49
CA GLN A 21 2.94 -4.35 7.93
C GLN A 21 3.07 -4.32 6.38
N LEU A 22 1.96 -4.46 5.63
CA LEU A 22 2.00 -4.60 4.17
C LEU A 22 0.82 -3.91 3.50
N ALA A 23 1.10 -3.16 2.43
CA ALA A 23 0.13 -2.72 1.44
C ALA A 23 0.30 -3.56 0.16
N TYR A 24 -0.81 -3.92 -0.48
CA TYR A 24 -0.82 -4.73 -1.69
C TYR A 24 -1.38 -3.92 -2.84
N PHE A 25 -0.68 -3.92 -3.96
CA PHE A 25 -1.10 -3.29 -5.20
C PHE A 25 -1.40 -4.36 -6.25
N TYR A 26 -2.58 -4.29 -6.88
CA TYR A 26 -3.03 -5.24 -7.88
C TYR A 26 -3.42 -4.51 -9.16
N ASP A 27 -3.04 -5.06 -10.31
CA ASP A 27 -3.47 -4.59 -11.61
C ASP A 27 -4.35 -5.66 -12.29
N ASN A 28 -5.44 -5.25 -12.95
CA ASN A 28 -6.35 -6.17 -13.62
C ASN A 28 -6.04 -6.17 -15.12
N LEU A 29 -5.40 -7.22 -15.59
CA LEU A 29 -4.98 -7.32 -17.00
C LEU A 29 -6.06 -7.89 -17.95
N ASP A 30 -7.18 -8.46 -17.46
CA ASP A 30 -8.14 -9.14 -18.32
C ASP A 30 -9.62 -9.15 -17.89
N ASN A 31 -10.08 -8.19 -17.12
CA ASN A 31 -11.51 -7.94 -16.81
C ASN A 31 -12.33 -9.08 -16.18
N GLN A 32 -11.80 -10.22 -15.77
CA GLN A 32 -12.67 -11.32 -15.38
C GLN A 32 -12.42 -12.03 -14.04
N ASN A 33 -11.32 -11.87 -13.32
CA ASN A 33 -11.19 -12.61 -12.06
C ASN A 33 -10.27 -11.95 -11.03
N TRP A 34 -10.87 -11.35 -10.03
CA TRP A 34 -10.20 -10.95 -8.80
C TRP A 34 -10.09 -12.18 -7.87
N LEU A 35 -8.98 -12.89 -7.89
CA LEU A 35 -8.71 -13.96 -6.95
C LEU A 35 -7.65 -13.52 -5.94
N ILE A 36 -8.12 -13.06 -4.78
CA ILE A 36 -7.26 -12.86 -3.61
C ILE A 36 -6.93 -14.23 -3.04
N LYS A 37 -5.68 -14.62 -3.10
CA LYS A 37 -5.14 -15.69 -2.26
C LYS A 37 -3.85 -15.24 -1.63
N GLU A 38 -3.98 -14.98 -0.34
CA GLU A 38 -3.01 -15.21 0.72
C GLU A 38 -2.21 -14.05 1.32
N VAL A 39 -2.16 -14.13 2.63
CA VAL A 39 -1.61 -13.18 3.60
C VAL A 39 -0.10 -13.41 3.73
N LEU A 40 0.69 -12.38 3.57
CA LEU A 40 2.10 -12.39 3.94
C LEU A 40 2.26 -11.98 5.40
N SER A 41 2.71 -12.89 6.25
CA SER A 41 3.14 -12.56 7.60
C SER A 41 4.58 -12.04 7.59
N SER A 42 4.80 -10.85 8.13
CA SER A 42 6.14 -10.31 8.32
C SER A 42 6.86 -11.05 9.45
N SER A 43 7.64 -12.06 9.14
CA SER A 43 8.75 -12.38 10.02
C SER A 43 9.89 -11.40 9.71
N LYS A 44 10.34 -10.68 10.74
CA LYS A 44 11.47 -9.75 10.71
C LYS A 44 12.63 -10.26 9.85
N ARG A 45 12.74 -9.79 8.62
CA ARG A 45 13.98 -9.82 7.86
C ARG A 45 14.07 -8.59 6.98
N ASN A 46 14.91 -7.66 7.43
CA ASN A 46 15.47 -6.58 6.64
C ASN A 46 15.75 -7.02 5.21
N ARG A 47 15.01 -6.48 4.27
CA ARG A 47 15.52 -6.13 2.94
C ARG A 47 14.42 -5.41 2.17
N SER A 48 14.59 -4.12 2.01
CA SER A 48 13.91 -3.28 1.05
C SER A 48 14.09 -3.88 -0.36
N PHE A 49 13.02 -4.32 -0.97
CA PHE A 49 12.95 -4.47 -2.41
C PHE A 49 12.49 -3.12 -2.93
N LEU A 50 13.44 -2.29 -3.25
CA LEU A 50 13.22 -1.01 -3.91
C LEU A 50 13.22 -1.27 -5.40
N GLY A 51 12.03 -1.23 -6.01
CA GLY A 51 11.85 -1.10 -7.43
C GLY A 51 12.25 -2.29 -8.31
N GLY A 52 11.49 -2.50 -9.33
CA GLY A 52 11.71 -3.44 -10.40
C GLY A 52 10.53 -4.39 -10.58
N TYR A 53 9.99 -4.39 -11.81
CA TYR A 53 8.97 -5.33 -12.22
C TYR A 53 9.43 -6.77 -11.99
N SER A 54 8.62 -7.53 -11.28
CA SER A 54 8.84 -8.95 -11.04
C SER A 54 7.58 -9.74 -11.40
N PRO A 55 7.60 -10.44 -12.55
CA PRO A 55 6.47 -11.25 -12.94
C PRO A 55 6.23 -12.37 -11.94
N CYS A 56 4.98 -12.76 -11.80
CA CYS A 56 4.58 -13.94 -11.05
C CYS A 56 5.03 -15.20 -11.80
N SER A 57 6.26 -15.62 -11.59
CA SER A 57 6.78 -16.82 -12.21
C SER A 57 6.35 -18.08 -11.46
N VAL A 58 5.83 -19.08 -12.19
CA VAL A 58 5.53 -20.40 -11.62
C VAL A 58 6.84 -21.05 -11.18
N GLY A 59 7.14 -20.94 -9.91
CA GLY A 59 8.31 -21.59 -9.30
C GLY A 59 8.05 -23.08 -9.09
N ASN A 60 9.06 -23.91 -9.38
CA ASN A 60 9.04 -25.35 -9.08
C ASN A 60 9.26 -25.58 -7.59
N LEU A 61 8.25 -25.29 -6.77
CA LEU A 61 8.28 -25.59 -5.35
C LEU A 61 7.39 -26.82 -5.07
N ASN A 62 8.05 -27.87 -4.63
CA ASN A 62 7.45 -29.12 -4.21
C ASN A 62 6.12 -28.92 -3.49
N ASN A 63 5.02 -29.17 -4.20
CA ASN A 63 3.68 -29.55 -3.75
C ASN A 63 2.89 -28.66 -2.77
N TYR A 64 3.31 -27.47 -2.34
CA TYR A 64 2.53 -26.70 -1.37
C TYR A 64 1.52 -25.75 -2.02
N TYR A 65 1.75 -25.25 -3.24
CA TYR A 65 0.83 -24.36 -3.95
C TYR A 65 0.55 -24.87 -5.37
N LYS A 66 -0.55 -25.56 -5.56
CA LYS A 66 -0.90 -26.22 -6.84
C LYS A 66 -1.17 -25.27 -8.02
N LYS A 67 -1.20 -23.94 -7.84
CA LYS A 67 -1.50 -22.96 -8.90
C LYS A 67 -0.88 -21.56 -8.69
N GLY A 68 0.20 -21.42 -7.95
CA GLY A 68 0.82 -20.12 -7.71
C GLY A 68 2.31 -20.10 -8.05
N GLY A 69 2.87 -18.91 -8.08
CA GLY A 69 4.28 -18.63 -8.33
C GLY A 69 4.87 -17.74 -7.24
N PHE A 70 6.02 -17.16 -7.54
CA PHE A 70 6.69 -16.18 -6.68
C PHE A 70 7.11 -14.98 -7.51
N ALA A 71 6.77 -13.78 -7.05
CA ALA A 71 7.36 -12.56 -7.53
C ALA A 71 8.70 -12.36 -6.81
N ASN A 72 9.74 -12.01 -7.57
CA ASN A 72 11.11 -11.85 -7.05
C ASN A 72 11.63 -13.04 -6.22
N GLY A 73 11.16 -14.27 -6.54
CA GLY A 73 11.56 -15.49 -5.83
C GLY A 73 11.18 -15.53 -4.34
N ARG A 74 10.37 -14.57 -3.86
CA ARG A 74 10.10 -14.39 -2.44
C ARG A 74 8.63 -14.22 -2.10
N TYR A 75 7.88 -13.50 -2.92
CA TYR A 75 6.49 -13.13 -2.62
C TYR A 75 5.54 -14.09 -3.33
N PRO A 76 4.74 -14.90 -2.59
CA PRO A 76 3.75 -15.77 -3.20
C PRO A 76 2.77 -14.98 -4.06
N CYS A 77 2.50 -15.46 -5.25
CA CYS A 77 1.61 -14.80 -6.21
C CYS A 77 0.81 -15.82 -7.02
N SER A 78 -0.30 -15.38 -7.59
CA SER A 78 -1.12 -16.18 -8.49
C SER A 78 -1.79 -15.27 -9.53
N GLY A 79 -1.21 -15.19 -10.72
CA GLY A 79 -1.71 -14.37 -11.81
C GLY A 79 -1.59 -12.86 -11.61
N ILE A 80 -0.75 -12.42 -10.66
CA ILE A 80 -0.52 -11.01 -10.32
C ILE A 80 0.97 -10.77 -10.22
N ASP A 81 1.46 -9.79 -10.94
CA ASP A 81 2.85 -9.38 -10.93
C ASP A 81 3.10 -8.33 -9.82
N MET A 82 4.32 -8.27 -9.33
CA MET A 82 4.75 -7.26 -8.39
C MET A 82 5.58 -6.20 -9.12
N TYR A 83 5.18 -4.94 -9.02
CA TYR A 83 5.93 -3.83 -9.61
C TYR A 83 6.99 -3.29 -8.66
N ALA A 84 6.64 -3.10 -7.40
CA ALA A 84 7.57 -2.62 -6.39
C ALA A 84 7.15 -3.04 -4.98
N PHE A 85 8.06 -2.89 -4.04
CA PHE A 85 7.82 -3.01 -2.61
C PHE A 85 8.51 -1.85 -1.90
N VAL A 86 7.75 -1.09 -1.11
CA VAL A 86 8.28 -0.04 -0.25
C VAL A 86 8.04 -0.44 1.20
N SER A 87 9.10 -0.52 1.99
CA SER A 87 8.99 -0.93 3.39
C SER A 87 8.36 0.17 4.26
N ALA A 88 7.84 -0.20 5.43
CA ALA A 88 7.34 0.79 6.40
C ALA A 88 8.42 1.79 6.81
N GLU A 89 9.67 1.33 6.92
CA GLU A 89 10.82 2.17 7.24
C GLU A 89 11.11 3.17 6.12
N ASP A 90 11.09 2.73 4.86
CA ASP A 90 11.29 3.61 3.70
C ASP A 90 10.15 4.64 3.56
N LEU A 91 8.93 4.28 3.99
CA LEU A 91 7.79 5.19 4.08
C LEU A 91 7.89 6.17 5.26
N GLY A 92 8.88 6.01 6.13
CA GLY A 92 9.12 6.87 7.29
C GLY A 92 8.36 6.50 8.56
N GLY A 93 7.89 5.25 8.65
CA GLY A 93 7.16 4.72 9.80
C GLY A 93 7.55 3.30 10.17
N ASN A 94 6.85 2.72 11.13
CA ASN A 94 7.08 1.36 11.59
C ASN A 94 5.90 0.44 11.30
N GLU A 95 4.69 0.99 11.29
CA GLU A 95 3.45 0.27 11.12
C GLU A 95 2.54 1.03 10.16
N LEU A 96 1.81 0.27 9.33
CA LEU A 96 0.90 0.78 8.32
C LEU A 96 -0.53 0.40 8.67
N ASN A 97 -1.50 1.22 8.27
CA ASN A 97 -2.91 0.93 8.48
C ASN A 97 -3.72 1.11 7.19
N ASP A 98 -4.10 2.35 6.88
CA ASP A 98 -4.96 2.68 5.76
C ASP A 98 -4.15 3.14 4.53
N ILE A 99 -4.79 3.14 3.37
CA ILE A 99 -4.23 3.70 2.15
C ILE A 99 -5.36 4.32 1.31
N TRP A 100 -5.05 5.43 0.65
CA TRP A 100 -5.92 6.05 -0.34
C TRP A 100 -5.12 6.51 -1.55
N GLY A 101 -5.79 6.71 -2.70
CA GLY A 101 -5.19 7.25 -3.90
C GLY A 101 -5.69 8.65 -4.20
N TRP A 102 -4.86 9.43 -4.87
CA TRP A 102 -5.22 10.72 -5.44
C TRP A 102 -4.46 10.92 -6.75
N THR A 103 -5.19 11.35 -7.78
CA THR A 103 -4.60 11.76 -9.04
C THR A 103 -4.53 13.28 -9.06
N ASP A 104 -3.33 13.81 -9.22
CA ASP A 104 -3.13 15.27 -9.37
C ASP A 104 -3.81 15.75 -10.67
N PRO A 105 -4.81 16.62 -10.60
CA PRO A 105 -5.56 17.04 -11.78
C PRO A 105 -4.76 17.90 -12.77
N VAL A 106 -3.58 18.38 -12.38
CA VAL A 106 -2.72 19.22 -13.21
C VAL A 106 -1.60 18.43 -13.86
N THR A 107 -0.93 17.57 -13.09
CA THR A 107 0.24 16.82 -13.55
C THR A 107 -0.09 15.38 -13.94
N GLU A 108 -1.32 14.93 -13.68
CA GLU A 108 -1.79 13.55 -13.86
C GLU A 108 -0.97 12.51 -13.08
N LYS A 109 -0.24 12.94 -12.07
CA LYS A 109 0.52 12.05 -11.20
C LYS A 109 -0.39 11.26 -10.28
N GLU A 110 -0.09 9.99 -10.14
CA GLU A 110 -0.77 9.08 -9.22
C GLU A 110 -0.06 9.06 -7.87
N ILE A 111 -0.75 9.49 -6.83
CA ILE A 111 -0.19 9.60 -5.47
C ILE A 111 -0.90 8.63 -4.54
N ALA A 112 -0.16 7.76 -3.90
CA ALA A 112 -0.64 6.94 -2.80
C ALA A 112 -0.43 7.68 -1.47
N LEU A 113 -1.49 7.79 -0.68
CA LEU A 113 -1.48 8.31 0.69
C LEU A 113 -1.50 7.12 1.65
N VAL A 114 -0.40 6.86 2.33
CA VAL A 114 -0.23 5.69 3.18
C VAL A 114 -0.29 6.08 4.66
N GLY A 115 -1.30 5.57 5.37
CA GLY A 115 -1.46 5.78 6.80
C GLY A 115 -0.40 5.03 7.60
N LEU A 116 0.36 5.77 8.40
CA LEU A 116 1.39 5.28 9.29
C LEU A 116 0.98 5.45 10.75
N LEU A 117 1.65 4.72 11.65
CA LEU A 117 1.52 4.93 13.09
C LEU A 117 1.72 6.40 13.48
N ASN A 118 2.65 7.10 12.84
CA ASN A 118 3.12 8.44 13.18
C ASN A 118 2.70 9.54 12.18
N GLY A 119 1.88 9.24 11.17
CA GLY A 119 1.46 10.23 10.17
C GLY A 119 0.93 9.62 8.88
N ILE A 120 1.07 10.37 7.79
CA ILE A 120 0.74 9.93 6.41
C ILE A 120 1.97 10.08 5.55
N SER A 121 2.35 9.03 4.82
CA SER A 121 3.37 9.11 3.77
C SER A 121 2.71 9.32 2.41
N PHE A 122 3.26 10.22 1.60
CA PHE A 122 2.86 10.47 0.23
C PHE A 122 3.86 9.83 -0.71
N VAL A 123 3.36 9.01 -1.63
CA VAL A 123 4.20 8.22 -2.55
C VAL A 123 3.72 8.44 -3.98
N ASP A 124 4.59 8.96 -4.84
CA ASP A 124 4.35 9.01 -6.28
C ASP A 124 4.49 7.58 -6.84
N VAL A 125 3.38 7.06 -7.36
CA VAL A 125 3.27 5.72 -7.95
C VAL A 125 2.93 5.77 -9.45
N SER A 126 3.14 6.92 -10.08
CA SER A 126 2.91 7.12 -11.52
C SER A 126 3.73 6.14 -12.36
N ASP A 127 4.95 5.84 -11.95
CA ASP A 127 5.69 4.65 -12.39
C ASP A 127 5.60 3.59 -11.28
N PRO A 128 4.74 2.59 -11.42
CA PRO A 128 4.56 1.57 -10.38
C PRO A 128 5.81 0.72 -10.14
N SER A 129 6.76 0.70 -11.07
CA SER A 129 8.03 -0.02 -10.92
C SER A 129 9.11 0.79 -10.18
N ALA A 130 8.90 2.10 -10.01
CA ALA A 130 9.83 3.03 -9.38
C ALA A 130 9.10 4.04 -8.47
N PRO A 131 8.38 3.60 -7.43
CA PRO A 131 7.67 4.50 -6.53
C PRO A 131 8.64 5.45 -5.80
N ILE A 132 8.22 6.70 -5.63
CA ILE A 132 9.03 7.75 -5.00
C ILE A 132 8.31 8.27 -3.77
N VAL A 133 8.92 8.14 -2.60
CA VAL A 133 8.40 8.77 -1.37
C VAL A 133 8.62 10.27 -1.45
N LEU A 134 7.53 11.04 -1.51
CA LEU A 134 7.54 12.49 -1.64
C LEU A 134 7.75 13.18 -0.30
N GLY A 135 7.19 12.62 0.77
CA GLY A 135 7.28 13.20 2.09
C GLY A 135 6.30 12.59 3.07
N ILE A 136 6.33 13.11 4.30
CA ILE A 136 5.50 12.65 5.41
C ILE A 136 4.80 13.84 6.05
N LEU A 137 3.49 13.75 6.23
CA LEU A 137 2.73 14.62 7.12
C LEU A 137 2.68 13.96 8.50
N PRO A 138 3.36 14.53 9.51
CA PRO A 138 3.34 13.95 10.85
C PRO A 138 1.96 14.10 11.49
N THR A 139 1.67 13.22 12.45
CA THR A 139 0.46 13.34 13.26
C THR A 139 0.55 14.56 14.21
N GLU A 140 -0.54 15.30 14.35
CA GLU A 140 -0.64 16.42 15.29
C GLU A 140 -0.74 15.96 16.76
N THR A 141 -1.10 14.70 16.97
CA THR A 141 -1.31 14.15 18.31
C THR A 141 -0.49 12.88 18.52
N ARG A 142 -0.83 12.13 19.56
CA ARG A 142 -0.16 10.87 19.86
C ARG A 142 -0.26 9.91 18.68
N SER A 143 0.81 9.18 18.43
CA SER A 143 0.87 8.10 17.45
C SER A 143 -0.24 7.06 17.67
N SER A 144 -0.85 6.61 16.58
CA SER A 144 -1.87 5.59 16.59
C SER A 144 -1.84 4.80 15.29
N ILE A 145 -1.93 3.48 15.40
CA ILE A 145 -2.08 2.61 14.25
C ILE A 145 -3.48 2.69 13.62
N TRP A 146 -4.46 3.22 14.34
CA TRP A 146 -5.84 3.37 13.86
C TRP A 146 -6.02 4.68 13.10
N ARG A 147 -5.20 4.90 12.09
CA ARG A 147 -5.20 6.12 11.28
C ARG A 147 -5.82 5.84 9.93
N ASP A 148 -6.91 6.54 9.62
CA ASP A 148 -7.59 6.45 8.33
C ASP A 148 -7.40 7.75 7.55
N VAL A 149 -7.34 7.62 6.21
CA VAL A 149 -7.23 8.73 5.27
C VAL A 149 -8.24 8.59 4.14
N LYS A 150 -8.87 9.69 3.76
CA LYS A 150 -9.73 9.78 2.57
C LYS A 150 -9.43 11.08 1.85
N VAL A 151 -9.64 11.09 0.53
CA VAL A 151 -9.47 12.28 -0.29
C VAL A 151 -10.82 12.75 -0.82
N TYR A 152 -11.04 14.04 -0.77
CA TYR A 152 -12.18 14.70 -1.39
C TYR A 152 -11.79 16.10 -1.87
N LYS A 153 -12.04 16.41 -3.15
CA LYS A 153 -11.73 17.71 -3.79
C LYS A 153 -10.30 18.18 -3.45
N ASP A 154 -9.33 17.36 -3.79
CA ASP A 154 -7.90 17.66 -3.65
C ASP A 154 -7.42 17.93 -2.21
N HIS A 155 -8.19 17.48 -1.23
CA HIS A 155 -7.80 17.54 0.18
C HIS A 155 -7.82 16.15 0.79
N ALA A 156 -6.80 15.82 1.53
CA ALA A 156 -6.74 14.64 2.38
C ALA A 156 -7.37 14.94 3.74
N PHE A 157 -8.30 14.09 4.16
CA PHE A 157 -8.95 14.11 5.48
C PHE A 157 -8.43 12.93 6.27
N ILE A 158 -7.77 13.20 7.39
CA ILE A 158 -7.07 12.22 8.18
C ILE A 158 -7.65 12.20 9.60
N VAL A 159 -8.02 11.03 10.06
CA VAL A 159 -8.53 10.78 11.42
C VAL A 159 -7.70 9.69 12.08
N ALA A 160 -7.73 9.62 13.40
CA ALA A 160 -7.06 8.55 14.13
C ALA A 160 -7.80 8.23 15.43
N ASP A 161 -8.13 6.96 15.63
CA ASP A 161 -8.64 6.47 16.91
C ASP A 161 -7.50 6.31 17.93
N ASN A 162 -7.83 6.39 19.21
CA ASN A 162 -6.85 6.27 20.31
C ASN A 162 -5.65 7.23 20.22
N ALA A 163 -5.81 8.35 19.54
CA ALA A 163 -4.79 9.36 19.28
C ALA A 163 -4.98 10.63 20.15
N SER A 164 -5.55 10.52 21.34
CA SER A 164 -5.93 11.66 22.18
C SER A 164 -7.01 12.53 21.49
N ASN A 165 -6.96 13.84 21.59
CA ASN A 165 -7.92 14.74 20.96
C ASN A 165 -7.51 15.05 19.51
N HIS A 166 -7.42 14.03 18.64
CA HIS A 166 -6.90 14.19 17.29
C HIS A 166 -7.81 15.08 16.42
N GLY A 167 -9.12 14.86 16.45
CA GLY A 167 -10.04 15.52 15.53
C GLY A 167 -9.83 15.06 14.08
N VAL A 168 -9.89 16.00 13.12
CA VAL A 168 -9.64 15.77 11.69
C VAL A 168 -8.47 16.65 11.26
N GLN A 169 -7.41 16.06 10.78
CA GLN A 169 -6.30 16.75 10.13
C GLN A 169 -6.61 16.85 8.63
N ILE A 170 -6.56 18.07 8.07
CA ILE A 170 -6.85 18.32 6.66
C ILE A 170 -5.57 18.82 6.00
N PHE A 171 -5.23 18.24 4.85
CA PHE A 171 -4.04 18.58 4.08
C PHE A 171 -4.45 18.88 2.62
N ASP A 172 -4.02 20.04 2.10
CA ASP A 172 -4.18 20.41 0.70
C ASP A 172 -3.16 19.68 -0.15
N LEU A 173 -3.61 18.99 -1.20
CA LEU A 173 -2.79 18.17 -2.08
C LEU A 173 -2.28 18.90 -3.32
N THR A 174 -2.72 20.16 -3.55
CA THR A 174 -2.33 20.98 -4.72
C THR A 174 -1.15 21.91 -4.45
#